data_26d4d91442e45cc6894b42cc4ead3667
#
_entry.id   26d4d91442e45cc6894b42cc4ead3667
#
_cell.length_a   1.000
_cell.length_b   1.000
_cell.length_c   1.000
_cell.angle_alpha   90.00
_cell.angle_beta   90.00
_cell.angle_gamma   90.00
#
_symmetry.space_group_name_H-M   'P 1'
#
loop_
_entity.id
_entity.type
_entity.pdbx_description
1 polymer ?
#
loop_
_entity_poly.entity_id
_entity_poly.type
_entity_poly.pdbx_seq_one_letter_code
_entity_poly.pdbx_strand_id
1 'polypeptide(L)'
;MLREMDDPTNSDLAVLLDGHAQRVVGEPPETNFELAVQAAGSVADCALRAGHSVTLLLHERQWRQTRLSPDTKGRRRLLESLARATPRGASQLGSSLRTLFVNGLPLDRARTLVLVVLALDRELVRSLIALRDEGMRVSLIHVAAGSFAPAASTAASSAALAAESQGLMLALASAGVLGLTLDRGDDLLSALSLKRAQGRHAQVR
;
A
#
# COMPACT_ATOMS: atom_id res chain seq x y z
N MET A 1 -24.75 22.57 26.27
CA MET A 1 -23.38 22.48 25.71
C MET A 1 -23.06 20.99 25.59
N LEU A 2 -23.47 20.39 24.45
CA LEU A 2 -23.18 18.97 24.13
C LEU A 2 -21.74 18.89 23.68
N ARG A 3 -20.86 18.24 24.46
CA ARG A 3 -19.56 17.78 23.99
C ARG A 3 -19.88 16.65 23.00
N GLU A 4 -19.62 16.85 21.73
CA GLU A 4 -19.44 15.78 20.77
C GLU A 4 -18.27 14.94 21.29
N MET A 5 -18.58 13.78 21.85
CA MET A 5 -17.59 12.76 22.12
C MET A 5 -17.13 12.29 20.74
N ASP A 6 -15.92 12.66 20.33
CA ASP A 6 -15.22 12.02 19.24
C ASP A 6 -15.21 10.52 19.53
N ASP A 7 -15.96 9.78 18.75
CA ASP A 7 -16.06 8.32 18.86
C ASP A 7 -14.67 7.74 18.49
N PRO A 8 -13.92 7.14 19.45
CA PRO A 8 -12.55 6.70 19.20
C PRO A 8 -12.43 5.54 18.20
N THR A 9 -13.54 5.08 17.65
CA THR A 9 -13.62 3.94 16.73
C THR A 9 -13.49 4.31 15.25
N ASN A 10 -13.55 5.58 14.88
CA ASN A 10 -13.49 6.01 13.48
C ASN A 10 -12.08 6.48 13.11
N SER A 11 -11.11 5.55 13.08
CA SER A 11 -9.76 5.88 12.62
C SER A 11 -9.72 5.93 11.10
N ASP A 12 -9.29 7.08 10.57
CA ASP A 12 -9.08 7.25 9.13
C ASP A 12 -7.86 6.42 8.68
N LEU A 13 -8.06 5.58 7.68
CA LEU A 13 -7.03 4.78 7.02
C LEU A 13 -6.73 5.38 5.65
N ALA A 14 -5.48 5.58 5.33
CA ALA A 14 -5.04 5.86 3.97
C ALA A 14 -4.52 4.58 3.31
N VAL A 15 -5.01 4.27 2.12
CA VAL A 15 -4.51 3.20 1.25
C VAL A 15 -3.92 3.83 0.01
N LEU A 16 -2.64 3.61 -0.22
CA LEU A 16 -1.93 4.13 -1.37
C LEU A 16 -1.58 2.98 -2.32
N LEU A 17 -1.93 3.13 -3.60
CA LEU A 17 -1.57 2.21 -4.67
C LEU A 17 -0.57 2.87 -5.61
N ASP A 18 0.58 2.21 -5.80
CA ASP A 18 1.59 2.60 -6.78
C ASP A 18 1.15 2.20 -8.19
N GLY A 19 1.06 3.19 -9.08
CA GLY A 19 0.72 3.03 -10.49
C GLY A 19 1.86 3.40 -11.44
N HIS A 20 3.13 3.19 -11.05
CA HIS A 20 4.28 3.52 -11.88
C HIS A 20 4.36 2.60 -13.10
N ALA A 21 4.22 3.16 -14.31
CA ALA A 21 4.09 2.41 -15.57
C ALA A 21 5.26 1.45 -15.84
N GLN A 22 6.50 1.92 -15.58
CA GLN A 22 7.71 1.14 -15.87
C GLN A 22 7.97 0.00 -14.85
N ARG A 23 7.16 -0.10 -13.80
CA ARG A 23 7.27 -1.13 -12.77
C ARG A 23 6.27 -2.28 -12.98
N VAL A 24 5.43 -2.15 -14.01
CA VAL A 24 4.46 -3.20 -14.35
C VAL A 24 5.16 -4.34 -15.08
N VAL A 25 4.96 -5.54 -14.58
CA VAL A 25 5.52 -6.78 -15.11
C VAL A 25 4.40 -7.82 -15.24
N GLY A 26 4.47 -8.66 -16.27
CA GLY A 26 3.46 -9.65 -16.60
C GLY A 26 2.63 -9.25 -17.82
N GLU A 27 1.76 -10.15 -18.25
CA GLU A 27 0.83 -9.91 -19.37
C GLU A 27 -0.60 -9.77 -18.83
N PRO A 28 -1.36 -8.76 -19.30
CA PRO A 28 -2.75 -8.63 -18.90
C PRO A 28 -3.57 -9.90 -19.21
N PRO A 29 -4.46 -10.33 -18.29
CA PRO A 29 -4.83 -9.69 -17.02
C PRO A 29 -3.93 -10.07 -15.82
N GLU A 30 -2.85 -10.81 -16.03
CA GLU A 30 -2.00 -11.35 -14.96
C GLU A 30 -0.72 -10.52 -14.79
N THR A 31 -0.87 -9.26 -14.36
CA THR A 31 0.26 -8.39 -14.03
C THR A 31 0.43 -8.20 -12.52
N ASN A 32 1.64 -7.80 -12.09
CA ASN A 32 1.85 -7.40 -10.69
C ASN A 32 0.97 -6.19 -10.31
N PHE A 33 0.60 -5.32 -11.27
CA PHE A 33 -0.31 -4.21 -11.01
C PHE A 33 -1.73 -4.68 -10.70
N GLU A 34 -2.24 -5.68 -11.42
CA GLU A 34 -3.57 -6.26 -11.13
C GLU A 34 -3.61 -6.88 -9.72
N LEU A 35 -2.55 -7.60 -9.31
CA LEU A 35 -2.45 -8.11 -7.94
C LEU A 35 -2.37 -6.98 -6.92
N ALA A 36 -1.66 -5.89 -7.23
CA ALA A 36 -1.59 -4.71 -6.37
C ALA A 36 -2.96 -4.03 -6.22
N VAL A 37 -3.74 -3.91 -7.30
CA VAL A 37 -5.13 -3.42 -7.27
C VAL A 37 -6.01 -4.28 -6.38
N GLN A 38 -5.90 -5.62 -6.50
CA GLN A 38 -6.65 -6.56 -5.66
C GLN A 38 -6.25 -6.44 -4.19
N ALA A 39 -4.97 -6.31 -3.88
CA ALA A 39 -4.47 -6.14 -2.52
C ALA A 39 -4.97 -4.83 -1.90
N ALA A 40 -4.86 -3.71 -2.62
CA ALA A 40 -5.36 -2.40 -2.17
C ALA A 40 -6.88 -2.43 -1.95
N GLY A 41 -7.62 -3.06 -2.85
CA GLY A 41 -9.07 -3.26 -2.75
C GLY A 41 -9.45 -4.08 -1.51
N SER A 42 -8.75 -5.18 -1.26
CA SER A 42 -9.00 -6.07 -0.12
C SER A 42 -8.76 -5.36 1.22
N VAL A 43 -7.66 -4.60 1.32
CA VAL A 43 -7.36 -3.80 2.53
C VAL A 43 -8.42 -2.73 2.75
N ALA A 44 -8.76 -1.97 1.70
CA ALA A 44 -9.74 -0.90 1.80
C ALA A 44 -11.15 -1.44 2.12
N ASP A 45 -11.60 -2.52 1.48
CA ASP A 45 -12.91 -3.13 1.76
C ASP A 45 -12.99 -3.70 3.17
N CYS A 46 -11.90 -4.32 3.65
CA CYS A 46 -11.83 -4.81 5.03
C CYS A 46 -11.97 -3.67 6.04
N ALA A 47 -11.29 -2.53 5.81
CA ALA A 47 -11.37 -1.37 6.66
C ALA A 47 -12.79 -0.74 6.65
N LEU A 48 -13.39 -0.58 5.46
CA LEU A 48 -14.75 -0.08 5.33
C LEU A 48 -15.78 -0.97 6.03
N ARG A 49 -15.64 -2.31 5.93
CA ARG A 49 -16.48 -3.26 6.68
C ARG A 49 -16.29 -3.18 8.18
N ALA A 50 -15.10 -2.82 8.64
CA ALA A 50 -14.80 -2.61 10.05
C ALA A 50 -15.30 -1.25 10.58
N GLY A 51 -15.96 -0.44 9.74
CA GLY A 51 -16.52 0.86 10.11
C GLY A 51 -15.53 2.02 9.99
N HIS A 52 -14.34 1.81 9.39
CA HIS A 52 -13.36 2.87 9.22
C HIS A 52 -13.59 3.65 7.92
N SER A 53 -13.34 4.95 7.94
CA SER A 53 -13.24 5.75 6.72
C SER A 53 -11.91 5.48 6.02
N VAL A 54 -11.93 5.42 4.69
CA VAL A 54 -10.72 5.15 3.90
C VAL A 54 -10.46 6.28 2.92
N THR A 55 -9.22 6.75 2.88
CA THR A 55 -8.73 7.62 1.81
C THR A 55 -7.91 6.77 0.85
N LEU A 56 -8.44 6.51 -0.35
CA LEU A 56 -7.72 5.82 -1.42
C LEU A 56 -6.90 6.84 -2.21
N LEU A 57 -5.60 6.60 -2.31
CA LEU A 57 -4.64 7.40 -3.06
C LEU A 57 -4.06 6.56 -4.20
N LEU A 58 -4.22 6.99 -5.42
CA LEU A 58 -3.66 6.34 -6.60
C LEU A 58 -2.53 7.20 -7.15
N HIS A 59 -1.33 6.64 -7.19
CA HIS A 59 -0.15 7.26 -7.77
C HIS A 59 -0.11 6.96 -9.26
N GLU A 60 -0.77 7.79 -10.03
CA GLU A 60 -0.82 7.77 -11.49
C GLU A 60 0.01 8.94 -12.05
N ARG A 61 -0.29 9.42 -13.23
CA ARG A 61 0.32 10.64 -13.82
C ARG A 61 0.15 11.85 -12.90
N GLN A 62 -0.99 11.93 -12.23
CA GLN A 62 -1.30 12.85 -11.14
C GLN A 62 -1.88 12.05 -10.00
N TRP A 63 -1.74 12.54 -8.77
CA TRP A 63 -2.37 11.93 -7.63
C TRP A 63 -3.90 11.99 -7.77
N ARG A 64 -4.53 10.84 -7.68
CA ARG A 64 -5.98 10.74 -7.61
C ARG A 64 -6.38 10.28 -6.22
N GLN A 65 -7.18 11.11 -5.57
CA GLN A 65 -7.67 10.85 -4.22
C GLN A 65 -9.17 10.59 -4.25
N THR A 66 -9.60 9.59 -3.49
CA THR A 66 -11.01 9.28 -3.27
C THR A 66 -11.24 9.02 -1.80
N ARG A 67 -12.11 9.79 -1.17
CA ARG A 67 -12.57 9.54 0.20
C ARG A 67 -13.76 8.60 0.18
N LEU A 68 -13.72 7.57 1.03
CA LEU A 68 -14.67 6.48 1.08
C LEU A 68 -15.23 6.39 2.50
N SER A 69 -16.54 6.48 2.61
CA SER A 69 -17.28 6.27 3.86
C SER A 69 -17.55 4.77 4.09
N PRO A 70 -17.67 4.31 5.35
CA PRO A 70 -17.93 2.91 5.68
C PRO A 70 -19.40 2.50 5.41
N ASP A 71 -19.88 2.80 4.22
CA ASP A 71 -21.23 2.50 3.77
C ASP A 71 -21.23 1.81 2.39
N THR A 72 -22.40 1.43 1.91
CA THR A 72 -22.58 0.80 0.60
C THR A 72 -22.11 1.72 -0.55
N LYS A 73 -22.28 3.04 -0.41
CA LYS A 73 -21.86 4.01 -1.44
C LYS A 73 -20.34 4.12 -1.48
N GLY A 74 -19.67 4.14 -0.32
CA GLY A 74 -18.21 4.14 -0.24
C GLY A 74 -17.61 2.88 -0.85
N ARG A 75 -18.16 1.70 -0.55
CA ARG A 75 -17.72 0.43 -1.15
C ARG A 75 -17.90 0.41 -2.68
N ARG A 76 -19.01 0.91 -3.19
CA ARG A 76 -19.21 1.05 -4.64
C ARG A 76 -18.21 1.99 -5.26
N ARG A 77 -17.93 3.15 -4.64
CA ARG A 77 -16.91 4.10 -5.10
C ARG A 77 -15.50 3.50 -5.08
N LEU A 78 -15.19 2.64 -4.10
CA LEU A 78 -13.93 1.89 -4.07
C LEU A 78 -13.77 1.06 -5.35
N LEU A 79 -14.76 0.23 -5.66
CA LEU A 79 -14.74 -0.63 -6.85
C LEU A 79 -14.63 0.19 -8.15
N GLU A 80 -15.42 1.27 -8.27
CA GLU A 80 -15.35 2.18 -9.43
C GLU A 80 -13.98 2.86 -9.56
N SER A 81 -13.35 3.24 -8.45
CA SER A 81 -12.04 3.89 -8.45
C SER A 81 -10.94 2.91 -8.85
N LEU A 82 -10.98 1.68 -8.33
CA LEU A 82 -10.01 0.64 -8.65
C LEU A 82 -10.19 0.11 -10.09
N ALA A 83 -11.43 -0.06 -10.56
CA ALA A 83 -11.69 -0.47 -11.95
C ALA A 83 -11.18 0.53 -13.01
N ARG A 84 -10.99 1.79 -12.61
CA ARG A 84 -10.42 2.85 -13.46
C ARG A 84 -8.93 3.08 -13.21
N ALA A 85 -8.33 2.36 -12.26
CA ALA A 85 -6.92 2.50 -11.96
C ALA A 85 -6.09 2.04 -13.16
N THR A 86 -5.13 2.86 -13.55
CA THR A 86 -4.24 2.55 -14.67
C THR A 86 -2.81 2.90 -14.28
N PRO A 87 -1.83 2.03 -14.63
CA PRO A 87 -0.43 2.28 -14.31
C PRO A 87 0.15 3.31 -15.31
N ARG A 88 -0.03 4.59 -15.02
CA ARG A 88 0.45 5.71 -15.85
C ARG A 88 1.39 6.65 -15.09
N GLY A 89 1.79 6.29 -13.87
CA GLY A 89 2.77 7.04 -13.09
C GLY A 89 4.14 7.03 -13.77
N ALA A 90 4.80 8.18 -13.79
CA ALA A 90 6.15 8.34 -14.34
C ALA A 90 7.17 8.79 -13.28
N SER A 91 6.71 9.35 -12.17
CA SER A 91 7.58 9.81 -11.07
C SER A 91 7.84 8.70 -10.08
N GLN A 92 9.00 8.73 -9.44
CA GLN A 92 9.31 7.80 -8.36
C GLN A 92 8.40 8.05 -7.15
N LEU A 93 7.87 6.98 -6.59
CA LEU A 93 6.90 7.07 -5.49
C LEU A 93 7.50 7.73 -4.24
N GLY A 94 8.78 7.46 -3.92
CA GLY A 94 9.45 8.03 -2.75
C GLY A 94 9.50 9.57 -2.79
N SER A 95 9.92 10.16 -3.91
CA SER A 95 9.94 11.62 -4.09
C SER A 95 8.53 12.22 -4.13
N SER A 96 7.60 11.52 -4.78
CA SER A 96 6.20 11.95 -4.87
C SER A 96 5.52 11.94 -3.50
N LEU A 97 5.82 10.98 -2.64
CA LEU A 97 5.34 10.93 -1.25
C LEU A 97 5.81 12.14 -0.45
N ARG A 98 7.10 12.46 -0.52
CA ARG A 98 7.63 13.66 0.18
C ARG A 98 6.89 14.93 -0.25
N THR A 99 6.69 15.12 -1.54
CA THR A 99 5.95 16.28 -2.07
C THR A 99 4.51 16.28 -1.56
N LEU A 100 3.88 15.11 -1.50
CA LEU A 100 2.53 14.93 -0.98
C LEU A 100 2.40 15.40 0.47
N PHE A 101 3.39 15.07 1.31
CA PHE A 101 3.40 15.44 2.71
C PHE A 101 3.69 16.93 2.93
N VAL A 102 4.66 17.48 2.21
CA VAL A 102 5.03 18.91 2.31
C VAL A 102 3.88 19.83 1.87
N ASN A 103 3.09 19.40 0.89
CA ASN A 103 1.96 20.19 0.36
C ASN A 103 0.65 20.02 1.15
N GLY A 104 0.67 19.30 2.28
CA GLY A 104 -0.50 19.21 3.15
C GLY A 104 -1.65 18.42 2.54
N LEU A 105 -1.38 17.31 1.85
CA LEU A 105 -2.47 16.41 1.49
C LEU A 105 -3.15 15.89 2.76
N PRO A 106 -4.47 15.62 2.70
CA PRO A 106 -5.29 15.35 3.88
C PRO A 106 -5.05 13.96 4.47
N LEU A 107 -3.78 13.62 4.65
CA LEU A 107 -3.35 12.56 5.55
C LEU A 107 -3.36 13.04 7.01
N ASP A 108 -3.61 14.34 7.24
CA ASP A 108 -3.66 14.95 8.58
C ASP A 108 -4.57 14.24 9.58
N ARG A 109 -5.55 13.50 9.07
CA ARG A 109 -6.46 12.67 9.88
C ARG A 109 -6.13 11.18 9.85
N ALA A 110 -5.43 10.70 8.83
CA ALA A 110 -5.08 9.29 8.72
C ALA A 110 -3.88 8.97 9.61
N ARG A 111 -4.13 8.29 10.70
CA ARG A 111 -3.07 7.79 11.59
C ARG A 111 -2.44 6.50 11.09
N THR A 112 -3.00 5.89 10.07
CA THR A 112 -2.53 4.63 9.49
C THR A 112 -2.44 4.76 7.98
N LEU A 113 -1.30 4.39 7.42
CA LEU A 113 -1.01 4.38 6.00
C LEU A 113 -0.62 2.97 5.57
N VAL A 114 -1.36 2.43 4.62
CA VAL A 114 -1.01 1.17 3.96
C VAL A 114 -0.59 1.48 2.52
N LEU A 115 0.63 1.13 2.17
CA LEU A 115 1.13 1.29 0.80
C LEU A 115 1.13 -0.07 0.10
N VAL A 116 0.65 -0.08 -1.13
CA VAL A 116 0.78 -1.21 -2.04
C VAL A 116 1.68 -0.77 -3.18
N VAL A 117 2.87 -1.36 -3.28
CA VAL A 117 3.93 -0.91 -4.18
C VAL A 117 4.41 -2.01 -5.12
N LEU A 118 4.79 -1.61 -6.33
CA LEU A 118 5.31 -2.52 -7.38
C LEU A 118 6.83 -2.70 -7.29
N ALA A 119 7.52 -1.79 -6.61
CA ALA A 119 8.96 -1.89 -6.40
C ALA A 119 9.36 -1.12 -5.14
N LEU A 120 10.46 -1.53 -4.55
CA LEU A 120 11.12 -0.87 -3.43
C LEU A 120 12.39 -0.18 -3.93
N ASP A 121 12.60 1.03 -3.44
CA ASP A 121 13.86 1.75 -3.58
C ASP A 121 14.24 2.42 -2.25
N ARG A 122 15.50 2.85 -2.15
CA ARG A 122 16.03 3.46 -0.93
C ARG A 122 15.36 4.78 -0.56
N GLU A 123 14.87 5.52 -1.55
CA GLU A 123 14.18 6.79 -1.31
C GLU A 123 12.81 6.55 -0.68
N LEU A 124 12.07 5.59 -1.20
CA LEU A 124 10.79 5.17 -0.63
C LEU A 124 10.97 4.69 0.81
N VAL A 125 11.97 3.83 1.07
CA VAL A 125 12.26 3.33 2.42
C VAL A 125 12.54 4.47 3.39
N ARG A 126 13.38 5.45 3.01
CA ARG A 126 13.65 6.64 3.84
C ARG A 126 12.39 7.44 4.13
N SER A 127 11.54 7.63 3.10
CA SER A 127 10.28 8.36 3.25
C SER A 127 9.33 7.64 4.22
N LEU A 128 9.23 6.31 4.16
CA LEU A 128 8.38 5.52 5.05
C LEU A 128 8.86 5.56 6.50
N ILE A 129 10.19 5.50 6.71
CA ILE A 129 10.78 5.62 8.04
C ILE A 129 10.50 7.00 8.62
N ALA A 130 10.70 8.07 7.84
CA ALA A 130 10.39 9.43 8.27
C ALA A 130 8.93 9.59 8.70
N LEU A 131 7.98 9.06 7.92
CA LEU A 131 6.56 9.08 8.27
C LEU A 131 6.25 8.34 9.56
N ARG A 132 6.89 7.20 9.76
CA ARG A 132 6.74 6.43 11.00
C ARG A 132 7.29 7.21 12.19
N ASP A 133 8.42 7.91 12.04
CA ASP A 133 9.03 8.72 13.07
C ASP A 133 8.19 9.97 13.43
N GLU A 134 7.39 10.46 12.48
CA GLU A 134 6.35 11.48 12.70
C GLU A 134 5.09 10.94 13.38
N GLY A 135 5.08 9.66 13.77
CA GLY A 135 4.00 9.02 14.54
C GLY A 135 2.92 8.35 13.70
N MET A 136 3.10 8.23 12.38
CA MET A 136 2.19 7.45 11.52
C MET A 136 2.41 5.95 11.69
N ARG A 137 1.34 5.18 11.69
CA ARG A 137 1.41 3.73 11.54
C ARG A 137 1.54 3.41 10.06
N VAL A 138 2.71 2.94 9.65
CA VAL A 138 3.00 2.62 8.25
C VAL A 138 3.05 1.10 8.08
N SER A 139 2.34 0.61 7.08
CA SER A 139 2.41 -0.79 6.62
C SER A 139 2.65 -0.82 5.12
N LEU A 140 3.41 -1.80 4.66
CA LEU A 140 3.78 -1.94 3.26
C LEU A 140 3.38 -3.31 2.72
N ILE A 141 2.80 -3.33 1.54
CA ILE A 141 2.58 -4.52 0.72
C ILE A 141 3.40 -4.34 -0.56
N HIS A 142 4.43 -5.15 -0.72
CA HIS A 142 5.27 -5.17 -1.92
C HIS A 142 4.82 -6.32 -2.82
N VAL A 143 4.43 -6.02 -4.04
CA VAL A 143 4.10 -7.04 -5.05
C VAL A 143 5.35 -7.33 -5.87
N ALA A 144 5.93 -8.52 -5.67
CA ALA A 144 7.22 -8.87 -6.25
C ALA A 144 7.13 -9.08 -7.77
N ALA A 145 7.82 -8.21 -8.52
CA ALA A 145 7.84 -8.27 -9.98
C ALA A 145 8.45 -9.58 -10.52
N GLY A 146 9.38 -10.20 -9.78
CA GLY A 146 10.09 -11.42 -10.20
C GLY A 146 9.19 -12.60 -10.49
N SER A 147 8.10 -12.75 -9.73
CA SER A 147 7.13 -13.85 -9.93
C SER A 147 6.23 -13.67 -11.16
N PHE A 148 6.21 -12.48 -11.77
CA PHE A 148 5.46 -12.14 -12.97
C PHE A 148 6.34 -12.08 -14.22
N ALA A 149 7.67 -12.13 -14.05
CA ALA A 149 8.60 -12.06 -15.16
C ALA A 149 8.49 -13.32 -16.04
N PRO A 150 8.61 -13.20 -17.38
CA PRO A 150 8.64 -14.36 -18.25
C PRO A 150 9.85 -15.25 -17.91
N ALA A 151 9.70 -16.57 -18.08
CA ALA A 151 10.72 -17.58 -17.76
C ALA A 151 12.07 -17.35 -18.50
N ALA A 152 12.06 -16.56 -19.56
CA ALA A 152 13.26 -16.19 -20.31
C ALA A 152 14.08 -15.06 -19.67
N SER A 153 13.57 -14.41 -18.61
CA SER A 153 14.36 -13.43 -17.86
C SER A 153 15.53 -14.14 -17.17
N THR A 154 16.74 -13.56 -17.29
CA THR A 154 17.90 -14.22 -16.68
C THR A 154 17.71 -14.36 -15.19
N ALA A 155 17.77 -15.60 -14.70
CA ALA A 155 17.58 -15.96 -13.29
C ALA A 155 18.49 -15.12 -12.35
N ALA A 156 19.68 -14.72 -12.83
CA ALA A 156 20.62 -13.89 -12.11
C ALA A 156 20.10 -12.46 -11.84
N SER A 157 19.48 -11.80 -12.81
CA SER A 157 18.91 -10.44 -12.59
C SER A 157 17.68 -10.47 -11.70
N SER A 158 16.85 -11.49 -11.81
CA SER A 158 15.70 -11.70 -10.92
C SER A 158 16.13 -11.95 -9.47
N ALA A 159 17.15 -12.77 -9.25
CA ALA A 159 17.68 -13.05 -7.92
C ALA A 159 18.33 -11.81 -7.27
N ALA A 160 19.06 -11.00 -8.04
CA ALA A 160 19.65 -9.76 -7.54
C ALA A 160 18.59 -8.74 -7.09
N LEU A 161 17.54 -8.55 -7.89
CA LEU A 161 16.42 -7.68 -7.55
C LEU A 161 15.64 -8.19 -6.31
N ALA A 162 15.47 -9.50 -6.20
CA ALA A 162 14.84 -10.11 -5.03
C ALA A 162 15.68 -9.89 -3.76
N ALA A 163 17.00 -10.08 -3.84
CA ALA A 163 17.90 -9.86 -2.71
C ALA A 163 17.92 -8.39 -2.27
N GLU A 164 17.94 -7.44 -3.21
CA GLU A 164 17.85 -6.01 -2.89
C GLU A 164 16.52 -5.67 -2.20
N SER A 165 15.41 -6.13 -2.75
CA SER A 165 14.08 -5.92 -2.15
C SER A 165 14.00 -6.53 -0.75
N GLN A 166 14.57 -7.70 -0.53
CA GLN A 166 14.61 -8.35 0.77
C GLN A 166 15.42 -7.53 1.79
N GLY A 167 16.59 -6.99 1.38
CA GLY A 167 17.40 -6.10 2.22
C GLY A 167 16.64 -4.83 2.63
N LEU A 168 15.89 -4.22 1.70
CA LEU A 168 15.06 -3.05 1.96
C LEU A 168 13.87 -3.38 2.89
N MET A 169 13.25 -4.54 2.72
CA MET A 169 12.19 -5.03 3.61
C MET A 169 12.69 -5.27 5.04
N LEU A 170 13.90 -5.80 5.20
CA LEU A 170 14.54 -5.96 6.52
C LEU A 170 14.82 -4.60 7.17
N ALA A 171 15.29 -3.62 6.42
CA ALA A 171 15.51 -2.26 6.92
C ALA A 171 14.19 -1.62 7.40
N LEU A 172 13.10 -1.79 6.67
CA LEU A 172 11.76 -1.35 7.09
C LEU A 172 11.29 -2.05 8.36
N ALA A 173 11.46 -3.38 8.44
CA ALA A 173 11.09 -4.15 9.61
C ALA A 173 11.89 -3.72 10.85
N SER A 174 13.19 -3.47 10.71
CA SER A 174 14.03 -2.93 11.78
C SER A 174 13.58 -1.56 12.27
N ALA A 175 13.05 -0.74 11.36
CA ALA A 175 12.43 0.55 11.69
C ALA A 175 10.99 0.44 12.22
N GLY A 176 10.45 -0.77 12.41
CA GLY A 176 9.09 -0.98 12.92
C GLY A 176 7.98 -0.75 11.88
N VAL A 177 8.31 -0.73 10.59
CA VAL A 177 7.34 -0.72 9.51
C VAL A 177 6.96 -2.17 9.15
N LEU A 178 5.68 -2.48 9.24
CA LEU A 178 5.18 -3.82 8.89
C LEU A 178 5.19 -3.97 7.36
N GLY A 179 5.96 -4.94 6.86
CA GLY A 179 6.04 -5.25 5.43
C GLY A 179 5.49 -6.63 5.09
N LEU A 180 4.83 -6.79 3.95
CA LEU A 180 4.39 -8.03 3.35
C LEU A 180 4.86 -8.07 1.90
N THR A 181 5.41 -9.19 1.45
CA THR A 181 5.66 -9.42 0.02
C THR A 181 4.59 -10.38 -0.50
N LEU A 182 4.06 -10.07 -1.67
CA LEU A 182 3.10 -10.89 -2.41
C LEU A 182 3.74 -11.35 -3.71
N ASP A 183 3.62 -12.63 -4.00
CA ASP A 183 4.02 -13.25 -5.24
C ASP A 183 2.81 -13.63 -6.10
N ARG A 184 3.05 -13.93 -7.37
CA ARG A 184 2.01 -14.42 -8.26
C ARG A 184 1.45 -15.73 -7.73
N GLY A 185 0.13 -15.81 -7.60
CA GLY A 185 -0.58 -16.99 -7.10
C GLY A 185 -0.78 -17.02 -5.59
N ASP A 186 -0.26 -16.05 -4.84
CA ASP A 186 -0.56 -15.97 -3.41
C ASP A 186 -2.04 -15.76 -3.14
N ASP A 187 -2.57 -16.49 -2.15
CA ASP A 187 -3.90 -16.23 -1.63
C ASP A 187 -3.89 -15.00 -0.71
N LEU A 188 -4.47 -13.91 -1.21
CA LEU A 188 -4.53 -12.64 -0.50
C LEU A 188 -5.20 -12.74 0.89
N LEU A 189 -6.22 -13.59 1.04
CA LEU A 189 -6.90 -13.75 2.32
C LEU A 189 -5.98 -14.38 3.34
N SER A 190 -5.26 -15.42 2.97
CA SER A 190 -4.27 -16.06 3.83
C SER A 190 -3.09 -15.15 4.13
N ALA A 191 -2.53 -14.49 3.12
CA ALA A 191 -1.38 -13.60 3.28
C ALA A 191 -1.67 -12.39 4.19
N LEU A 192 -2.84 -11.76 4.05
CA LEU A 192 -3.26 -10.63 4.87
C LEU A 192 -3.71 -11.04 6.29
N SER A 193 -4.24 -12.27 6.45
CA SER A 193 -4.70 -12.78 7.75
C SER A 193 -3.56 -13.21 8.67
N LEU A 194 -2.51 -13.84 8.14
CA LEU A 194 -1.34 -14.30 8.90
C LEU A 194 -0.63 -13.15 9.61
N LYS A 195 -0.52 -11.97 8.99
CA LYS A 195 0.10 -10.80 9.63
C LYS A 195 -0.76 -10.12 10.68
N ARG A 196 -2.07 -10.25 10.63
CA ARG A 196 -2.95 -9.77 11.70
C ARG A 196 -2.68 -10.50 13.02
N ALA A 197 -2.29 -11.79 12.96
CA ALA A 197 -1.89 -12.58 14.12
C ALA A 197 -0.52 -12.15 14.67
N GLN A 198 0.47 -11.88 13.81
CA GLN A 198 1.82 -11.46 14.22
C GLN A 198 1.84 -10.04 14.81
N GLY A 199 1.04 -9.11 14.28
CA GLY A 199 0.95 -7.73 14.80
C GLY A 199 0.34 -7.65 16.21
N ARG A 200 -0.51 -8.59 16.60
CA ARG A 200 -1.07 -8.64 17.97
C ARG A 200 -0.06 -9.08 19.02
N HIS A 201 0.93 -9.89 18.67
CA HIS A 201 1.98 -10.32 19.61
C HIS A 201 3.07 -9.26 19.84
N ALA A 202 3.24 -8.31 18.94
CA ALA A 202 4.23 -7.23 19.08
C ALA A 202 3.75 -6.07 19.98
N GLN A 203 2.46 -5.99 20.30
CA GLN A 203 1.89 -4.93 21.17
C GLN A 203 1.78 -5.31 22.65
N VAL A 204 2.25 -6.50 23.06
CA VAL A 204 2.15 -7.01 24.44
C VAL A 204 3.54 -7.11 25.10
N ARG A 205 4.49 -6.27 24.69
CA ARG A 205 5.76 -6.12 25.42
C ARG A 205 6.10 -4.67 25.63
#